data_6ec822b7ed41215c846b8c886abe14df
#
_entry.id   6ec822b7ed41215c846b8c886abe14df
#
_cell.length_a   1.000
_cell.length_b   1.000
_cell.length_c   1.000
_cell.angle_alpha   90.00
_cell.angle_beta   90.00
_cell.angle_gamma   90.00
#
_symmetry.space_group_name_H-M   'P 1'
#
loop_
_entity.id
_entity.type
_entity.pdbx_description
1 polymer ?
#
loop_
_entity_poly.entity_id
_entity_poly.type
_entity_poly.pdbx_seq_one_letter_code
_entity_poly.pdbx_strand_id
1 'polypeptide(L)' 'KMLKNVKNVSTVKSALNSVSKSLESINNSAKMVNKITSSGFFNMTDKERIDMLEKENQNISANARRIKSKLYVLKNL' A
#
# COMPACT_ATOMS: atom_id res chain seq x y z
N LYS A 1 -28.48 -7.87 16.70
CA LYS A 1 -27.19 -8.29 16.17
C LYS A 1 -27.17 -8.35 14.66
N MET A 2 -28.25 -8.84 14.07
CA MET A 2 -28.33 -8.96 12.61
C MET A 2 -28.30 -7.61 11.92
N LEU A 3 -28.95 -6.60 12.51
CA LEU A 3 -28.96 -5.26 11.95
C LEU A 3 -27.57 -4.61 11.99
N LYS A 4 -26.84 -4.85 13.07
CA LYS A 4 -25.45 -4.41 13.15
C LYS A 4 -24.60 -5.08 12.10
N ASN A 5 -24.87 -6.35 11.85
CA ASN A 5 -24.11 -7.11 10.87
C ASN A 5 -24.26 -6.55 9.45
N VAL A 6 -25.43 -6.02 9.11
CA VAL A 6 -25.65 -5.42 7.79
C VAL A 6 -24.73 -4.20 7.60
N LYS A 7 -24.69 -3.31 8.59
CA LYS A 7 -23.79 -2.16 8.55
C LYS A 7 -22.33 -2.59 8.56
N ASN A 8 -22.03 -3.57 9.42
CA ASN A 8 -20.65 -4.05 9.53
C ASN A 8 -20.16 -4.72 8.27
N VAL A 9 -21.04 -5.41 7.55
CA VAL A 9 -20.68 -6.04 6.27
C VAL A 9 -20.26 -4.96 5.26
N SER A 10 -21.01 -3.88 5.17
CA SER A 10 -20.67 -2.77 4.27
C SER A 10 -19.33 -2.15 4.65
N THR A 11 -19.12 -1.91 5.95
CA THR A 11 -17.87 -1.35 6.46
C THR A 11 -16.71 -2.30 6.18
N VAL A 12 -16.90 -3.60 6.41
CA VAL A 12 -15.88 -4.62 6.16
C VAL A 12 -15.51 -4.66 4.69
N LYS A 13 -16.49 -4.67 3.80
CA LYS A 13 -16.24 -4.68 2.36
C LYS A 13 -15.45 -3.46 1.93
N SER A 14 -15.83 -2.29 2.43
CA SER A 14 -15.15 -1.04 2.12
C SER A 14 -13.70 -1.07 2.61
N ALA A 15 -13.49 -1.53 3.84
CA ALA A 15 -12.16 -1.64 4.42
C ALA A 15 -11.29 -2.64 3.65
N LEU A 16 -11.84 -3.80 3.33
CA LEU A 16 -11.11 -4.82 2.58
C LEU A 16 -10.75 -4.34 1.19
N ASN A 17 -11.64 -3.60 0.54
CA ASN A 17 -11.37 -3.03 -0.77
C ASN A 17 -10.22 -2.02 -0.69
N SER A 18 -10.22 -1.17 0.34
CA SER A 18 -9.13 -0.21 0.56
C SER A 18 -7.80 -0.92 0.83
N VAL A 19 -7.82 -1.97 1.64
CA VAL A 19 -6.63 -2.77 1.94
C VAL A 19 -6.11 -3.42 0.66
N SER A 20 -7.00 -3.99 -0.15
CA SER A 20 -6.62 -4.62 -1.40
C SER A 20 -5.93 -3.64 -2.35
N LYS A 21 -6.49 -2.44 -2.49
CA LYS A 21 -5.90 -1.40 -3.33
C LYS A 21 -4.54 -0.95 -2.80
N SER A 22 -4.43 -0.81 -1.49
CA SER A 22 -3.16 -0.42 -0.88
C SER A 22 -2.09 -1.50 -1.04
N LEU A 23 -2.47 -2.77 -0.93
CA LEU A 23 -1.55 -3.88 -1.17
C LEU A 23 -1.09 -3.91 -2.62
N GLU A 24 -1.99 -3.66 -3.56
CA GLU A 24 -1.65 -3.58 -4.97
C GLU A 24 -0.65 -2.45 -5.23
N SER A 25 -0.88 -1.29 -4.62
CA SER A 25 0.02 -0.15 -4.74
C SER A 25 1.40 -0.47 -4.16
N ILE A 26 1.45 -1.13 -2.99
CA ILE A 26 2.71 -1.56 -2.38
C ILE A 26 3.42 -2.55 -3.30
N ASN A 27 2.69 -3.50 -3.85
CA ASN A 27 3.27 -4.49 -4.76
C ASN A 27 3.88 -3.82 -6.00
N ASN A 28 3.19 -2.83 -6.56
CA ASN A 28 3.70 -2.08 -7.70
C ASN A 28 4.96 -1.30 -7.33
N SER A 29 4.99 -0.69 -6.15
CA SER A 29 6.18 0.02 -5.66
C SER A 29 7.34 -0.94 -5.42
N ALA A 30 7.07 -2.13 -4.89
CA ALA A 30 8.10 -3.14 -4.69
C ALA A 30 8.71 -3.58 -6.03
N LYS A 31 7.88 -3.73 -7.05
CA LYS A 31 8.37 -4.06 -8.39
C LYS A 31 9.23 -2.93 -8.95
N MET A 32 8.84 -1.68 -8.72
CA MET A 32 9.61 -0.53 -9.16
C MET A 32 10.95 -0.48 -8.44
N VAL A 33 10.97 -0.71 -7.12
CA VAL A 33 12.22 -0.76 -6.35
C VAL A 33 13.15 -1.83 -6.94
N ASN A 34 12.59 -2.99 -7.26
CA ASN A 34 13.37 -4.08 -7.84
C ASN A 34 13.98 -3.66 -9.19
N LYS A 35 13.23 -2.96 -10.02
CA LYS A 35 13.73 -2.44 -11.29
C LYS A 35 14.83 -1.41 -11.10
N ILE A 36 14.63 -0.47 -10.16
CA ILE A 36 15.58 0.60 -9.89
C ILE A 36 16.92 0.02 -9.43
N THR A 37 16.88 -1.04 -8.63
CA THR A 37 18.08 -1.67 -8.10
C THR A 37 18.71 -2.69 -9.05
N SER A 38 18.03 -3.02 -10.15
CA SER A 38 18.54 -3.97 -11.13
C SER A 38 19.34 -3.25 -12.21
N SER A 39 20.03 -4.03 -13.02
CA SER A 39 20.84 -3.51 -14.13
C SER A 39 20.01 -2.80 -15.20
N GLY A 40 18.70 -2.90 -15.17
CA GLY A 40 17.82 -2.24 -16.14
C GLY A 40 17.85 -0.72 -16.08
N PHE A 41 18.38 -0.15 -15.00
CA PHE A 41 18.46 1.29 -14.80
C PHE A 41 19.90 1.77 -14.64
N PHE A 42 20.83 1.15 -15.34
CA PHE A 42 22.24 1.47 -15.19
C PHE A 42 22.65 2.85 -15.76
N ASN A 43 21.78 3.47 -16.55
CA ASN A 43 22.05 4.82 -17.06
C ASN A 43 21.69 5.94 -16.07
N MET A 44 21.09 5.58 -14.95
CA MET A 44 20.72 6.54 -13.93
C MET A 44 21.90 6.89 -13.03
N THR A 45 21.94 8.14 -12.61
CA THR A 45 22.92 8.54 -11.60
C THR A 45 22.47 7.97 -10.24
N ASP A 46 23.42 7.91 -9.30
CA ASP A 46 23.11 7.45 -7.94
C ASP A 46 22.04 8.34 -7.28
N LYS A 47 22.14 9.66 -7.53
CA LYS A 47 21.15 10.59 -6.98
C LYS A 47 19.75 10.30 -7.51
N GLU A 48 19.63 10.05 -8.80
CA GLU A 48 18.35 9.72 -9.40
C GLU A 48 17.77 8.43 -8.82
N ARG A 49 18.62 7.43 -8.62
CA ARG A 49 18.20 6.17 -8.00
C ARG A 49 17.68 6.39 -6.59
N ILE A 50 18.44 7.14 -5.79
CA ILE A 50 18.07 7.43 -4.41
C ILE A 50 16.73 8.17 -4.36
N ASP A 51 16.56 9.18 -5.22
CA ASP A 51 15.32 9.94 -5.29
C ASP A 51 14.13 9.06 -5.63
N MET A 52 14.29 8.15 -6.59
CA MET A 52 13.23 7.23 -6.97
C MET A 52 12.92 6.22 -5.87
N LEU A 53 13.97 5.71 -5.21
CA LEU A 53 13.80 4.78 -4.09
C LEU A 53 13.07 5.45 -2.93
N GLU A 54 13.40 6.71 -2.62
CA GLU A 54 12.72 7.46 -1.58
C GLU A 54 11.24 7.64 -1.91
N LYS A 55 10.94 7.95 -3.17
CA LYS A 55 9.56 8.12 -3.62
C LYS A 55 8.77 6.83 -3.42
N GLU A 56 9.34 5.70 -3.84
CA GLU A 56 8.66 4.41 -3.68
C GLU A 56 8.53 4.03 -2.22
N ASN A 57 9.55 4.32 -1.41
CA ASN A 57 9.49 4.08 0.01
C ASN A 57 8.37 4.88 0.68
N GLN A 58 8.22 6.14 0.30
CA GLN A 58 7.13 6.99 0.80
C GLN A 58 5.76 6.42 0.41
N ASN A 59 5.64 5.93 -0.83
CA ASN A 59 4.40 5.32 -1.29
C ASN A 59 4.07 4.06 -0.50
N ILE A 60 5.06 3.21 -0.26
CA ILE A 60 4.89 1.99 0.52
C ILE A 60 4.47 2.34 1.95
N SER A 61 5.15 3.31 2.56
CA SER A 61 4.85 3.74 3.93
C SER A 61 3.43 4.31 4.05
N ALA A 62 3.02 5.13 3.10
CA ALA A 62 1.69 5.72 3.09
C ALA A 62 0.61 4.64 2.98
N ASN A 63 0.82 3.66 2.09
CA ASN A 63 -0.14 2.58 1.91
C ASN A 63 -0.15 1.63 3.10
N ALA A 64 1.01 1.39 3.71
CA ALA A 64 1.09 0.58 4.93
C ALA A 64 0.29 1.22 6.07
N ARG A 65 0.37 2.55 6.20
CA ARG A 65 -0.44 3.28 7.19
C ARG A 65 -1.92 3.16 6.90
N ARG A 66 -2.32 3.23 5.64
CA ARG A 66 -3.72 3.04 5.26
C ARG A 66 -4.23 1.67 5.63
N ILE A 67 -3.42 0.65 5.37
CA ILE A 67 -3.76 -0.73 5.73
C ILE A 67 -3.92 -0.83 7.25
N LYS A 68 -2.99 -0.29 8.01
CA LYS A 68 -3.04 -0.29 9.46
C LYS A 68 -4.30 0.40 9.97
N SER A 69 -4.64 1.54 9.40
CA SER A 69 -5.83 2.29 9.75
C SER A 69 -7.11 1.48 9.48
N LYS A 70 -7.18 0.81 8.33
CA LYS A 70 -8.35 0.00 7.99
C LYS A 70 -8.45 -1.25 8.85
N LEU A 71 -7.32 -1.85 9.19
CA LEU A 71 -7.31 -2.98 10.11
C LEU A 71 -7.80 -2.56 11.49
N TYR A 72 -7.44 -1.37 11.94
CA TYR A 72 -7.94 -0.82 13.19
C TYR A 72 -9.46 -0.70 13.15
N VAL A 73 -10.02 -0.19 12.05
CA VAL A 73 -11.47 -0.09 11.87
C VAL A 73 -12.11 -1.48 11.98
N LEU A 74 -11.55 -2.46 11.28
CA LEU A 74 -12.07 -3.83 11.30
C LEU A 74 -12.01 -4.44 12.70
N LYS A 75 -10.92 -4.17 13.41
CA LYS A 75 -10.73 -4.69 14.76
C LYS A 75 -11.75 -4.14 15.74
N ASN A 76 -12.26 -2.94 15.51
CA ASN A 76 -13.15 -2.25 16.43
C ASN A 76 -14.62 -2.25 15.99
N LEU A 77 -14.99 -3.14 15.10
CA LEU A 77 -16.41 -3.33 14.70
C LEU A 77 -17.25 -3.99 15.78
#